data_12c556e92a57e4e287a78029f51f9058
#
_entry.id   12c556e92a57e4e287a78029f51f9058
#
_cell.length_a   1.000
_cell.length_b   1.000
_cell.length_c   1.000
_cell.angle_alpha   90.00
_cell.angle_beta   90.00
_cell.angle_gamma   90.00
#
_symmetry.space_group_name_H-M   'P 1'
#
loop_
_entity.id
_entity.type
_entity.pdbx_description
1 polymer ?
#
loop_
_entity_poly.entity_id
_entity_poly.type
_entity_poly.pdbx_seq_one_letter_code
_entity_poly.pdbx_strand_id
1 'polypeptide(L)'
;ELSIHFFVNGFSFCANSHIDFTPINSGIEELKVSLKKKLEFFPKDNFEIFSVVFFQRPSTFVPQKFFDSKKSKIYLSLYNKTPKEDIVAYDILESQQQVNVYSFEKEIKTILDETKIQFNFIHYNTILHKKILSICSFIEFKYQLFIHIQYKAVDVFLAETDQIVFNNRFSIKNEDEFLYYIFFVVEQFDL
;
A
#
# COMPACT_ATOMS: atom_id res chain seq x y z
N GLU A 1 -0.79 -19.07 4.99
CA GLU A 1 -0.94 -17.62 5.21
C GLU A 1 -2.33 -17.15 4.81
N LEU A 2 -2.91 -16.25 5.62
CA LEU A 2 -4.07 -15.44 5.28
C LEU A 2 -3.62 -13.99 5.16
N SER A 3 -4.02 -13.31 4.08
CA SER A 3 -3.87 -11.85 3.98
C SER A 3 -5.21 -11.16 3.75
N ILE A 4 -5.43 -10.05 4.45
CA ILE A 4 -6.59 -9.17 4.28
C ILE A 4 -6.11 -7.90 3.57
N HIS A 5 -6.68 -7.61 2.41
CA HIS A 5 -6.31 -6.46 1.60
C HIS A 5 -7.40 -5.40 1.66
N PHE A 6 -7.08 -4.18 2.07
CA PHE A 6 -8.00 -3.05 2.14
C PHE A 6 -7.80 -2.11 0.95
N PHE A 7 -8.85 -1.96 0.13
CA PHE A 7 -8.91 -1.09 -1.04
C PHE A 7 -9.83 0.11 -0.79
N VAL A 8 -9.79 1.12 -1.65
CA VAL A 8 -10.69 2.29 -1.58
C VAL A 8 -12.17 1.89 -1.68
N ASN A 9 -12.49 0.83 -2.40
CA ASN A 9 -13.84 0.37 -2.71
C ASN A 9 -14.22 -0.96 -2.03
N GLY A 10 -13.46 -1.41 -1.04
CA GLY A 10 -13.76 -2.66 -0.35
C GLY A 10 -12.54 -3.33 0.26
N PHE A 11 -12.68 -4.60 0.59
CA PHE A 11 -11.59 -5.43 1.09
C PHE A 11 -11.67 -6.86 0.54
N SER A 12 -10.56 -7.58 0.55
CA SER A 12 -10.53 -9.00 0.20
C SER A 12 -9.82 -9.84 1.24
N PHE A 13 -10.27 -11.08 1.37
CA PHE A 13 -9.55 -12.15 2.06
C PHE A 13 -8.83 -13.00 1.01
N CYS A 14 -7.53 -13.16 1.16
CA CYS A 14 -6.68 -13.89 0.23
C CYS A 14 -6.00 -15.05 0.95
N ALA A 15 -6.29 -16.27 0.51
CA ALA A 15 -5.71 -17.49 1.08
C ALA A 15 -5.55 -18.56 -0.01
N ASN A 16 -4.40 -19.23 -0.09
CA ASN A 16 -4.15 -20.36 -0.99
C ASN A 16 -4.62 -20.12 -2.45
N SER A 17 -4.29 -18.96 -3.02
CA SER A 17 -4.71 -18.52 -4.37
C SER A 17 -6.21 -18.24 -4.52
N HIS A 18 -7.00 -18.31 -3.45
CA HIS A 18 -8.40 -17.90 -3.43
C HIS A 18 -8.50 -16.46 -2.94
N ILE A 19 -9.26 -15.63 -3.68
CA ILE A 19 -9.52 -14.23 -3.36
C ILE A 19 -11.02 -14.04 -3.23
N ASP A 20 -11.46 -13.59 -2.05
CA ASP A 20 -12.86 -13.29 -1.77
C ASP A 20 -13.02 -11.80 -1.49
N PHE A 21 -13.46 -11.05 -2.50
CA PHE A 21 -13.63 -9.59 -2.44
C PHE A 21 -15.02 -9.22 -1.93
N THR A 22 -15.06 -8.27 -1.00
CA THR A 22 -16.29 -7.64 -0.47
C THR A 22 -16.28 -6.16 -0.82
N PRO A 23 -17.18 -5.69 -1.70
CA PRO A 23 -17.30 -4.27 -1.99
C PRO A 23 -17.87 -3.51 -0.80
N ILE A 24 -17.45 -2.24 -0.63
CA ILE A 24 -17.96 -1.30 0.38
C ILE A 24 -18.38 -0.01 -0.35
N ASN A 25 -19.65 0.36 -0.20
CA ASN A 25 -20.25 1.50 -0.88
C ASN A 25 -20.65 2.62 0.09
N SER A 26 -20.94 2.29 1.35
CA SER A 26 -21.50 3.21 2.35
C SER A 26 -20.50 3.61 3.44
N GLY A 27 -19.20 3.50 3.15
CA GLY A 27 -18.14 4.01 4.03
C GLY A 27 -17.80 3.12 5.22
N ILE A 28 -17.23 3.74 6.28
CA ILE A 28 -16.56 3.01 7.37
C ILE A 28 -17.51 2.11 8.19
N GLU A 29 -18.77 2.49 8.36
CA GLU A 29 -19.73 1.69 9.15
C GLU A 29 -20.09 0.39 8.42
N GLU A 30 -20.28 0.41 7.11
CA GLU A 30 -20.50 -0.79 6.31
C GLU A 30 -19.26 -1.70 6.34
N LEU A 31 -18.07 -1.10 6.22
CA LEU A 31 -16.80 -1.84 6.33
C LEU A 31 -16.70 -2.56 7.67
N LYS A 32 -17.00 -1.89 8.78
CA LYS A 32 -16.95 -2.46 10.14
C LYS A 32 -17.84 -3.69 10.26
N VAL A 33 -19.10 -3.57 9.83
CA VAL A 33 -20.08 -4.66 9.90
C VAL A 33 -19.66 -5.84 9.03
N SER A 34 -19.27 -5.56 7.78
CA SER A 34 -18.89 -6.59 6.82
C SER A 34 -17.60 -7.32 7.23
N LEU A 35 -16.61 -6.57 7.72
CA LEU A 35 -15.34 -7.13 8.19
C LEU A 35 -15.55 -8.03 9.42
N LYS A 36 -16.30 -7.57 10.44
CA LYS A 36 -16.63 -8.39 11.62
C LYS A 36 -17.31 -9.69 11.22
N LYS A 37 -18.35 -9.61 10.39
CA LYS A 37 -19.08 -10.78 9.89
C LYS A 37 -18.13 -11.78 9.20
N LYS A 38 -17.24 -11.32 8.31
CA LYS A 38 -16.29 -12.22 7.65
C LYS A 38 -15.30 -12.85 8.63
N LEU A 39 -14.79 -12.09 9.58
CA LEU A 39 -13.85 -12.59 10.58
C LEU A 39 -14.47 -13.65 11.52
N GLU A 40 -15.78 -13.56 11.81
CA GLU A 40 -16.51 -14.55 12.60
C GLU A 40 -16.57 -15.93 11.94
N PHE A 41 -16.78 -15.95 10.61
CA PHE A 41 -16.92 -17.18 9.83
C PHE A 41 -15.60 -17.72 9.27
N PHE A 42 -14.49 -17.00 9.51
CA PHE A 42 -13.22 -17.38 8.94
C PHE A 42 -12.54 -18.52 9.73
N PRO A 43 -12.06 -19.59 9.07
CA PRO A 43 -11.42 -20.73 9.74
C PRO A 43 -10.00 -20.37 10.19
N LYS A 44 -9.89 -19.69 11.33
CA LYS A 44 -8.63 -19.13 11.87
C LYS A 44 -7.56 -20.19 12.10
N ASP A 45 -7.98 -21.37 12.52
CA ASP A 45 -7.08 -22.49 12.88
C ASP A 45 -6.32 -23.08 11.69
N ASN A 46 -6.70 -22.71 10.46
CA ASN A 46 -6.04 -23.20 9.24
C ASN A 46 -4.81 -22.37 8.83
N PHE A 47 -4.48 -21.31 9.57
CA PHE A 47 -3.43 -20.37 9.19
C PHE A 47 -2.51 -20.05 10.37
N GLU A 48 -1.21 -19.99 10.09
CA GLU A 48 -0.16 -19.61 11.05
C GLU A 48 0.25 -18.16 10.92
N ILE A 49 0.12 -17.60 9.70
CA ILE A 49 0.55 -16.22 9.38
C ILE A 49 -0.65 -15.41 8.93
N PHE A 50 -0.82 -14.26 9.54
CA PHE A 50 -1.87 -13.30 9.23
C PHE A 50 -1.26 -11.96 8.85
N SER A 51 -1.61 -11.47 7.66
CA SER A 51 -1.11 -10.19 7.14
C SER A 51 -2.27 -9.26 6.79
N VAL A 52 -2.03 -7.96 6.90
CA VAL A 52 -2.96 -6.91 6.46
C VAL A 52 -2.23 -5.99 5.51
N VAL A 53 -2.75 -5.84 4.29
CA VAL A 53 -2.17 -5.00 3.26
C VAL A 53 -3.09 -3.81 2.97
N PHE A 54 -2.55 -2.59 3.10
CA PHE A 54 -3.29 -1.36 2.86
C PHE A 54 -3.00 -0.78 1.47
N PHE A 55 -4.08 -0.56 0.69
CA PHE A 55 -4.07 0.08 -0.63
C PHE A 55 -4.81 1.44 -0.62
N GLN A 56 -5.54 1.75 0.45
CA GLN A 56 -6.48 2.86 0.49
C GLN A 56 -5.81 4.23 0.56
N ARG A 57 -4.75 4.33 1.35
CA ARG A 57 -4.07 5.58 1.67
C ARG A 57 -2.75 5.70 0.92
N PRO A 58 -2.35 6.92 0.56
CA PRO A 58 -1.00 7.15 0.07
C PRO A 58 0.03 6.92 1.19
N SER A 59 1.24 6.60 0.78
CA SER A 59 2.39 6.49 1.67
C SER A 59 3.53 7.40 1.21
N THR A 60 4.54 7.58 2.04
CA THR A 60 5.74 8.33 1.69
C THR A 60 7.00 7.57 2.11
N PHE A 61 8.01 7.59 1.24
CA PHE A 61 9.30 7.01 1.53
C PHE A 61 10.24 8.06 2.15
N VAL A 62 10.85 7.70 3.27
CA VAL A 62 11.79 8.54 4.01
C VAL A 62 13.13 7.80 4.08
N PRO A 63 14.27 8.42 3.70
CA PRO A 63 15.57 7.80 3.90
C PRO A 63 15.78 7.45 5.38
N GLN A 64 16.21 6.21 5.66
CA GLN A 64 16.29 5.66 7.02
C GLN A 64 17.11 6.55 7.97
N LYS A 65 18.19 7.16 7.47
CA LYS A 65 19.05 8.09 8.24
C LYS A 65 18.34 9.35 8.74
N PHE A 66 17.20 9.73 8.13
CA PHE A 66 16.40 10.89 8.52
C PHE A 66 15.10 10.50 9.22
N PHE A 67 14.84 9.22 9.35
CA PHE A 67 13.60 8.74 9.95
C PHE A 67 13.65 8.77 11.47
N ASP A 68 12.64 9.37 12.06
CA ASP A 68 12.34 9.39 13.48
C ASP A 68 10.90 8.91 13.68
N SER A 69 10.71 7.76 14.31
CA SER A 69 9.38 7.17 14.51
C SER A 69 8.42 8.08 15.26
N LYS A 70 8.92 8.94 16.13
CA LYS A 70 8.10 9.94 16.86
C LYS A 70 7.56 11.05 15.96
N LYS A 71 8.15 11.22 14.77
CA LYS A 71 7.78 12.23 13.77
C LYS A 71 7.02 11.65 12.57
N SER A 72 6.60 10.40 12.61
CA SER A 72 5.95 9.71 11.48
C SER A 72 4.78 10.51 10.89
N LYS A 73 3.93 11.13 11.74
CA LYS A 73 2.83 11.99 11.28
C LYS A 73 3.31 13.19 10.46
N ILE A 74 4.47 13.75 10.78
CA ILE A 74 5.02 14.92 10.10
C ILE A 74 5.38 14.56 8.66
N TYR A 75 6.06 13.42 8.43
CA TYR A 75 6.43 12.99 7.09
C TYR A 75 5.21 12.84 6.17
N LEU A 76 4.13 12.23 6.66
CA LEU A 76 2.88 12.12 5.89
C LEU A 76 2.23 13.47 5.63
N SER A 77 2.24 14.40 6.61
CA SER A 77 1.58 15.69 6.49
C SER A 77 2.21 16.63 5.46
N LEU A 78 3.45 16.38 5.05
CA LEU A 78 4.13 17.16 4.00
C LEU A 78 3.49 16.99 2.63
N TYR A 79 2.88 15.83 2.38
CA TYR A 79 2.36 15.46 1.07
C TYR A 79 0.86 15.15 1.07
N ASN A 80 0.31 14.77 2.23
CA ASN A 80 -1.06 14.27 2.33
C ASN A 80 -1.76 14.80 3.58
N LYS A 81 -3.05 15.13 3.43
CA LYS A 81 -3.93 15.41 4.58
C LYS A 81 -4.31 14.07 5.22
N THR A 82 -3.62 13.72 6.29
CA THR A 82 -3.94 12.52 7.07
C THR A 82 -5.04 12.87 8.09
N PRO A 83 -6.15 12.13 8.14
CA PRO A 83 -7.16 12.28 9.19
C PRO A 83 -6.54 12.17 10.58
N LYS A 84 -7.04 12.96 11.55
CA LYS A 84 -6.47 12.98 12.91
C LYS A 84 -6.58 11.64 13.63
N GLU A 85 -7.63 10.91 13.34
CA GLU A 85 -7.97 9.62 13.97
C GLU A 85 -7.20 8.43 13.38
N ASP A 86 -6.61 8.60 12.19
CA ASP A 86 -5.85 7.51 11.54
C ASP A 86 -4.64 7.11 12.39
N ILE A 87 -4.37 5.81 12.38
CA ILE A 87 -3.12 5.25 12.91
C ILE A 87 -2.04 5.45 11.86
N VAL A 88 -0.87 5.92 12.31
CA VAL A 88 0.32 6.00 11.48
C VAL A 88 1.23 4.82 11.78
N ALA A 89 1.60 4.09 10.73
CA ALA A 89 2.53 2.97 10.76
C ALA A 89 3.68 3.19 9.77
N TYR A 90 4.67 2.31 9.82
CA TYR A 90 5.79 2.34 8.90
C TYR A 90 6.37 0.95 8.66
N ASP A 91 6.90 0.75 7.46
CA ASP A 91 7.61 -0.45 7.05
C ASP A 91 9.07 -0.10 6.78
N ILE A 92 10.01 -0.89 7.30
CA ILE A 92 11.43 -0.68 7.08
C ILE A 92 11.89 -1.52 5.87
N LEU A 93 12.55 -0.85 4.93
CA LEU A 93 13.19 -1.45 3.76
C LEU A 93 14.72 -1.38 3.94
N GLU A 94 15.27 -2.29 4.73
CA GLU A 94 16.68 -2.26 5.14
C GLU A 94 17.64 -2.26 3.95
N SER A 95 17.40 -3.11 2.94
CA SER A 95 18.26 -3.21 1.75
C SER A 95 18.29 -1.91 0.91
N GLN A 96 17.28 -1.06 1.00
CA GLN A 96 17.21 0.24 0.33
C GLN A 96 17.51 1.41 1.26
N GLN A 97 17.73 1.16 2.54
CA GLN A 97 17.89 2.20 3.56
C GLN A 97 16.75 3.23 3.55
N GLN A 98 15.52 2.75 3.38
CA GLN A 98 14.31 3.55 3.32
C GLN A 98 13.26 3.04 4.31
N VAL A 99 12.36 3.94 4.69
CA VAL A 99 11.20 3.63 5.52
C VAL A 99 9.96 4.14 4.79
N ASN A 100 9.01 3.26 4.54
CA ASN A 100 7.72 3.62 3.99
C ASN A 100 6.75 3.96 5.12
N VAL A 101 6.32 5.21 5.22
CA VAL A 101 5.39 5.70 6.25
C VAL A 101 4.00 5.83 5.64
N TYR A 102 2.99 5.31 6.32
CA TYR A 102 1.60 5.29 5.85
C TYR A 102 0.60 5.43 7.00
N SER A 103 -0.67 5.62 6.67
CA SER A 103 -1.75 5.62 7.65
C SER A 103 -2.91 4.73 7.23
N PHE A 104 -3.73 4.35 8.20
CA PHE A 104 -4.96 3.60 7.98
C PHE A 104 -5.97 3.89 9.10
N GLU A 105 -7.22 3.54 8.87
CA GLU A 105 -8.34 3.79 9.77
C GLU A 105 -8.17 3.05 11.10
N LYS A 106 -8.31 3.78 12.22
CA LYS A 106 -8.24 3.22 13.58
C LYS A 106 -9.26 2.11 13.80
N GLU A 107 -10.42 2.22 13.17
CA GLU A 107 -11.52 1.27 13.26
C GLU A 107 -11.11 -0.13 12.77
N ILE A 108 -10.33 -0.19 11.70
CA ILE A 108 -9.80 -1.47 11.17
C ILE A 108 -8.96 -2.14 12.25
N LYS A 109 -8.01 -1.40 12.84
CA LYS A 109 -7.16 -1.93 13.92
C LYS A 109 -8.00 -2.44 15.09
N THR A 110 -8.98 -1.65 15.54
CA THR A 110 -9.85 -2.03 16.65
C THR A 110 -10.56 -3.36 16.41
N ILE A 111 -11.12 -3.56 15.20
CA ILE A 111 -11.81 -4.81 14.84
C ILE A 111 -10.85 -5.99 14.79
N LEU A 112 -9.67 -5.79 14.23
CA LEU A 112 -8.66 -6.84 14.13
C LEU A 112 -8.14 -7.25 15.51
N ASP A 113 -7.94 -6.30 16.42
CA ASP A 113 -7.51 -6.56 17.79
C ASP A 113 -8.56 -7.37 18.60
N GLU A 114 -9.86 -7.18 18.33
CA GLU A 114 -10.95 -7.97 18.95
C GLU A 114 -10.81 -9.49 18.64
N THR A 115 -10.16 -9.85 17.54
CA THR A 115 -9.94 -11.27 17.16
C THR A 115 -8.89 -11.96 17.99
N LYS A 116 -8.04 -11.24 18.71
CA LYS A 116 -6.86 -11.71 19.44
C LYS A 116 -5.79 -12.40 18.55
N ILE A 117 -5.88 -12.21 17.23
CA ILE A 117 -4.89 -12.69 16.27
C ILE A 117 -3.82 -11.60 16.10
N GLN A 118 -2.57 -12.01 16.03
CA GLN A 118 -1.48 -11.11 15.70
C GLN A 118 -1.38 -10.95 14.18
N PHE A 119 -1.67 -9.74 13.67
CA PHE A 119 -1.56 -9.39 12.27
C PHE A 119 -0.28 -8.62 11.99
N ASN A 120 0.37 -8.96 10.88
CA ASN A 120 1.46 -8.16 10.31
C ASN A 120 0.88 -7.10 9.38
N PHE A 121 1.03 -5.83 9.72
CA PHE A 121 0.55 -4.72 8.91
C PHE A 121 1.62 -4.30 7.91
N ILE A 122 1.24 -4.11 6.66
CA ILE A 122 2.16 -3.68 5.59
C ILE A 122 1.41 -2.80 4.58
N HIS A 123 2.10 -1.84 4.01
CA HIS A 123 1.57 -1.06 2.90
C HIS A 123 1.93 -1.70 1.55
N TYR A 124 0.99 -1.68 0.58
CA TYR A 124 1.22 -2.28 -0.74
C TYR A 124 2.46 -1.72 -1.46
N ASN A 125 2.77 -0.41 -1.30
CA ASN A 125 3.97 0.20 -1.88
C ASN A 125 5.28 -0.43 -1.37
N THR A 126 5.32 -0.91 -0.13
CA THR A 126 6.45 -1.68 0.40
C THR A 126 6.64 -2.98 -0.36
N ILE A 127 5.52 -3.67 -0.67
CA ILE A 127 5.53 -4.92 -1.44
C ILE A 127 5.96 -4.64 -2.88
N LEU A 128 5.37 -3.62 -3.53
CA LEU A 128 5.72 -3.24 -4.90
C LEU A 128 7.19 -2.84 -5.01
N HIS A 129 7.68 -2.03 -4.08
CA HIS A 129 9.06 -1.58 -4.06
C HIS A 129 10.05 -2.75 -4.03
N LYS A 130 9.83 -3.72 -3.13
CA LYS A 130 10.63 -4.95 -3.06
C LYS A 130 10.52 -5.77 -4.35
N LYS A 131 9.31 -5.90 -4.90
CA LYS A 131 9.08 -6.68 -6.13
C LYS A 131 9.73 -6.05 -7.35
N ILE A 132 9.60 -4.73 -7.52
CA ILE A 132 10.23 -3.98 -8.61
C ILE A 132 11.74 -4.18 -8.60
N LEU A 133 12.41 -3.98 -7.46
CA LEU A 133 13.85 -4.17 -7.35
C LEU A 133 14.28 -5.61 -7.63
N SER A 134 13.47 -6.58 -7.19
CA SER A 134 13.69 -7.98 -7.55
C SER A 134 13.61 -8.23 -9.06
N ILE A 135 12.74 -7.52 -9.78
CA ILE A 135 12.61 -7.62 -11.24
C ILE A 135 13.79 -6.92 -11.92
N CYS A 136 14.16 -5.72 -11.46
CA CYS A 136 15.27 -4.95 -12.01
C CYS A 136 16.58 -5.74 -12.02
N SER A 137 16.81 -6.58 -11.01
CA SER A 137 18.04 -7.40 -10.94
C SER A 137 18.20 -8.42 -12.09
N PHE A 138 17.13 -8.68 -12.87
CA PHE A 138 17.15 -9.60 -14.01
C PHE A 138 17.08 -8.90 -15.38
N ILE A 139 17.03 -7.57 -15.40
CA ILE A 139 16.83 -6.77 -16.63
C ILE A 139 18.01 -5.82 -16.81
N GLU A 140 18.64 -5.86 -17.98
CA GLU A 140 19.86 -5.08 -18.30
C GLU A 140 19.59 -3.66 -18.79
N PHE A 141 18.35 -3.16 -18.76
CA PHE A 141 18.05 -1.78 -19.14
C PHE A 141 18.41 -0.81 -18.03
N LYS A 142 19.02 0.32 -18.40
CA LYS A 142 19.39 1.38 -17.45
C LYS A 142 18.18 1.96 -16.75
N TYR A 143 17.10 2.23 -17.49
CA TYR A 143 15.84 2.76 -16.97
C TYR A 143 14.70 1.77 -17.21
N GLN A 144 13.85 1.61 -16.20
CA GLN A 144 12.69 0.74 -16.24
C GLN A 144 11.51 1.46 -15.59
N LEU A 145 10.42 1.61 -16.35
CA LEU A 145 9.19 2.22 -15.88
C LEU A 145 8.19 1.12 -15.48
N PHE A 146 7.73 1.15 -14.24
CA PHE A 146 6.72 0.25 -13.71
C PHE A 146 5.45 1.02 -13.42
N ILE A 147 4.31 0.50 -13.86
CA ILE A 147 3.01 1.12 -13.74
C ILE A 147 2.09 0.17 -13.00
N HIS A 148 1.54 0.61 -11.86
CA HIS A 148 0.57 -0.15 -11.10
C HIS A 148 -0.77 0.58 -11.12
N ILE A 149 -1.76 -0.01 -11.80
CA ILE A 149 -3.09 0.58 -11.98
C ILE A 149 -3.99 0.15 -10.84
N GLN A 150 -4.65 1.11 -10.20
CA GLN A 150 -5.65 0.90 -9.17
C GLN A 150 -6.98 1.60 -9.52
N TYR A 151 -7.99 1.39 -8.69
CA TYR A 151 -9.25 2.12 -8.83
C TYR A 151 -9.01 3.63 -8.71
N LYS A 152 -9.25 4.37 -9.81
CA LYS A 152 -9.07 5.83 -9.92
C LYS A 152 -7.68 6.35 -9.55
N ALA A 153 -6.65 5.52 -9.64
CA ALA A 153 -5.28 5.94 -9.39
C ALA A 153 -4.27 5.10 -10.18
N VAL A 154 -3.12 5.67 -10.42
CA VAL A 154 -1.96 4.98 -10.98
C VAL A 154 -0.72 5.31 -10.14
N ASP A 155 0.02 4.29 -9.77
CA ASP A 155 1.33 4.43 -9.15
C ASP A 155 2.38 4.23 -10.25
N VAL A 156 3.28 5.18 -10.37
CA VAL A 156 4.36 5.16 -11.36
C VAL A 156 5.68 5.08 -10.62
N PHE A 157 6.48 4.08 -10.95
CA PHE A 157 7.83 3.90 -10.44
C PHE A 157 8.82 3.97 -11.59
N LEU A 158 9.86 4.71 -11.43
CA LEU A 158 11.03 4.68 -12.31
C LEU A 158 12.20 4.09 -11.55
N ALA A 159 12.74 3.01 -12.07
CA ALA A 159 13.97 2.42 -11.58
C ALA A 159 15.13 2.77 -12.52
N GLU A 160 16.28 3.10 -11.94
CA GLU A 160 17.55 3.22 -12.64
C GLU A 160 18.47 2.11 -12.09
N THR A 161 18.74 1.11 -12.93
CA THR A 161 19.51 -0.09 -12.59
C THR A 161 18.87 -0.85 -11.42
N ASP A 162 19.37 -0.70 -10.21
CA ASP A 162 18.96 -1.38 -8.98
C ASP A 162 18.32 -0.47 -7.93
N GLN A 163 17.97 0.77 -8.32
CA GLN A 163 17.40 1.76 -7.42
C GLN A 163 16.11 2.35 -7.98
N ILE A 164 15.12 2.56 -7.14
CA ILE A 164 13.95 3.34 -7.50
C ILE A 164 14.26 4.82 -7.30
N VAL A 165 14.39 5.55 -8.41
CA VAL A 165 14.73 6.98 -8.44
C VAL A 165 13.49 7.88 -8.42
N PHE A 166 12.33 7.34 -8.78
CA PHE A 166 11.06 8.04 -8.71
C PHE A 166 9.94 7.10 -8.33
N ASN A 167 9.05 7.57 -7.46
CA ASN A 167 7.79 6.92 -7.14
C ASN A 167 6.75 7.99 -6.82
N ASN A 168 5.64 7.96 -7.56
CA ASN A 168 4.51 8.84 -7.27
C ASN A 168 3.18 8.16 -7.59
N ARG A 169 2.13 8.57 -6.87
CA ARG A 169 0.75 8.16 -7.11
C ARG A 169 -0.03 9.34 -7.68
N PHE A 170 -0.68 9.11 -8.81
CA PHE A 170 -1.53 10.07 -9.48
C PHE A 170 -2.99 9.59 -9.42
N SER A 171 -3.90 10.49 -9.04
CA SER A 171 -5.34 10.25 -9.20
C SER A 171 -5.71 10.43 -10.66
N ILE A 172 -6.48 9.51 -11.21
CA ILE A 172 -6.92 9.53 -12.61
C ILE A 172 -8.45 9.38 -12.69
N LYS A 173 -9.06 10.08 -13.62
CA LYS A 173 -10.51 10.03 -13.88
C LYS A 173 -10.84 9.30 -15.17
N ASN A 174 -9.92 9.32 -16.13
CA ASN A 174 -10.08 8.74 -17.46
C ASN A 174 -8.72 8.31 -18.03
N GLU A 175 -8.75 7.77 -19.23
CA GLU A 175 -7.59 7.27 -19.96
C GLU A 175 -6.64 8.38 -20.39
N ASP A 176 -7.16 9.58 -20.71
CA ASP A 176 -6.32 10.72 -21.12
C ASP A 176 -5.46 11.22 -19.95
N GLU A 177 -6.04 11.32 -18.74
CA GLU A 177 -5.27 11.65 -17.54
C GLU A 177 -4.22 10.58 -17.20
N PHE A 178 -4.55 9.30 -17.43
CA PHE A 178 -3.58 8.21 -17.28
C PHE A 178 -2.39 8.40 -18.21
N LEU A 179 -2.63 8.56 -19.52
CA LEU A 179 -1.57 8.78 -20.51
C LEU A 179 -0.77 10.06 -20.23
N TYR A 180 -1.46 11.13 -19.84
CA TYR A 180 -0.81 12.39 -19.47
C TYR A 180 0.24 12.19 -18.38
N TYR A 181 -0.10 11.49 -17.28
CA TYR A 181 0.86 11.30 -16.19
C TYR A 181 2.00 10.36 -16.56
N ILE A 182 1.76 9.36 -17.41
CA ILE A 182 2.84 8.49 -17.89
C ILE A 182 3.83 9.30 -18.75
N PHE A 183 3.34 10.06 -19.72
CA PHE A 183 4.20 10.89 -20.56
C PHE A 183 4.87 12.03 -19.77
N PHE A 184 4.19 12.61 -18.81
CA PHE A 184 4.78 13.59 -17.90
C PHE A 184 6.01 13.02 -17.17
N VAL A 185 5.95 11.79 -16.67
CA VAL A 185 7.10 11.14 -16.01
C VAL A 185 8.20 10.85 -17.01
N VAL A 186 7.87 10.32 -18.20
CA VAL A 186 8.85 10.05 -19.27
C VAL A 186 9.59 11.33 -19.66
N GLU A 187 8.86 12.43 -19.90
CA GLU A 187 9.44 13.74 -20.23
C GLU A 187 10.30 14.33 -19.10
N GLN A 188 9.84 14.19 -17.85
CA GLN A 188 10.56 14.73 -16.67
C GLN A 188 11.96 14.10 -16.51
N PHE A 189 12.18 12.89 -16.99
CA PHE A 189 13.43 12.15 -16.89
C PHE A 189 14.16 12.00 -18.24
N ASP A 190 13.73 12.71 -19.28
CA ASP A 190 14.32 12.66 -20.63
C ASP A 190 14.45 11.22 -21.19
N LEU A 191 13.39 10.40 -21.05
CA LEU A 191 13.35 8.98 -21.46
C LEU A 191 12.72 8.77 -22.82
#